data_a9db5b2fa44f939e8aa9c52b434b3f21
#
_entry.id   a9db5b2fa44f939e8aa9c52b434b3f21
#
_cell.length_a   1.000
_cell.length_b   1.000
_cell.length_c   1.000
_cell.angle_alpha   90.00
_cell.angle_beta   90.00
_cell.angle_gamma   90.00
#
_symmetry.space_group_name_H-M   'P 1'
#
loop_
_entity.id
_entity.type
_entity.pdbx_description
1 polymer ?
#
loop_
_entity_poly.entity_id
_entity_poly.type
_entity_poly.pdbx_seq_one_letter_code
_entity_poly.pdbx_strand_id
1 'polypeptide(L)'
;MNRLRTAVTAGATAALLLTACGGPDEPAGGSTPTGSRGSAVTQERCRDNEAAGTITYVTGFQYQASASILDPIAARALGYFDDLCLDVEIQPGTGETAQNAQLVAAGTAQVSSIAGNGDVLVNVANGVDVRAVAMFGHVPVATLMTEPTTTDLKQLEGTTLGQKGALPVTIEAMLRTAGVDLAQVTQVVVGYDPTVLVRGQVQSLTGYKSNEPLTLAAKGEEVTQWNPEDYGVPGSMATTIVNPRFLTEHRGAVEDFLRAQLKAYAYCEEHADECVADAAELSQAGYDTDHNVQVWQTEDRLVRDSLPAGQVLGQIDEAAVRTEGDFLVRMGQIPAVPDLSTVVVPDLVPSLYDGDRLVWPVP
;
A
#
# COMPACT_ATOMS: atom_id res chain seq x y z
N MET A 1 -11.52 -56.92 -32.99
CA MET A 1 -12.59 -57.83 -33.46
C MET A 1 -13.85 -57.43 -32.69
N ASN A 2 -14.92 -57.30 -33.49
CA ASN A 2 -16.33 -57.10 -33.17
C ASN A 2 -16.72 -55.74 -32.50
N ARG A 3 -17.27 -54.76 -33.20
CA ARG A 3 -18.52 -54.61 -34.03
C ARG A 3 -19.79 -55.02 -33.26
N LEU A 4 -20.71 -54.12 -33.00
CA LEU A 4 -21.97 -53.78 -33.72
C LEU A 4 -22.91 -53.09 -32.71
N ARG A 5 -23.44 -51.97 -33.04
CA ARG A 5 -24.68 -51.51 -33.75
C ARG A 5 -25.84 -51.15 -32.82
N THR A 6 -26.15 -49.91 -32.87
CA THR A 6 -27.42 -49.23 -33.27
C THR A 6 -28.74 -49.70 -32.66
N ALA A 7 -29.50 -48.78 -32.05
CA ALA A 7 -30.90 -48.54 -32.38
C ALA A 7 -31.38 -47.17 -31.92
N VAL A 8 -31.96 -46.46 -32.88
CA VAL A 8 -32.72 -45.19 -32.79
C VAL A 8 -34.17 -45.57 -32.49
N THR A 9 -34.83 -44.84 -31.59
CA THR A 9 -36.30 -44.69 -31.63
C THR A 9 -36.69 -43.29 -31.20
N ALA A 10 -37.37 -42.62 -32.09
CA ALA A 10 -38.06 -41.35 -31.88
C ALA A 10 -39.44 -41.60 -31.26
N GLY A 11 -39.92 -40.68 -30.48
CA GLY A 11 -41.27 -40.68 -29.91
C GLY A 11 -41.66 -39.32 -29.41
N ALA A 12 -42.73 -38.78 -29.93
CA ALA A 12 -43.18 -37.39 -29.91
C ALA A 12 -44.00 -36.99 -28.67
N THR A 13 -43.99 -35.71 -28.42
CA THR A 13 -45.06 -34.79 -27.94
C THR A 13 -45.96 -35.17 -26.77
N ALA A 14 -45.96 -34.33 -25.73
CA ALA A 14 -47.19 -33.73 -25.17
C ALA A 14 -46.85 -32.52 -24.28
N ALA A 15 -47.39 -31.37 -24.62
CA ALA A 15 -47.41 -30.17 -23.78
C ALA A 15 -48.46 -30.31 -22.69
N LEU A 16 -48.11 -29.92 -21.46
CA LEU A 16 -49.07 -29.64 -20.41
C LEU A 16 -48.56 -28.43 -19.59
N LEU A 17 -49.28 -27.31 -19.74
CA LEU A 17 -49.21 -26.14 -18.89
C LEU A 17 -49.78 -26.45 -17.52
N LEU A 18 -49.01 -26.19 -16.46
CA LEU A 18 -49.55 -26.03 -15.12
C LEU A 18 -48.74 -24.94 -14.39
N THR A 19 -49.42 -23.86 -14.13
CA THR A 19 -49.03 -22.77 -13.23
C THR A 19 -49.03 -23.25 -11.79
N ALA A 20 -47.93 -23.06 -11.06
CA ALA A 20 -47.94 -23.03 -9.60
C ALA A 20 -46.87 -22.05 -9.10
N CYS A 21 -47.30 -21.06 -8.32
CA CYS A 21 -46.48 -20.14 -7.51
C CYS A 21 -45.73 -20.90 -6.42
N GLY A 22 -44.48 -20.49 -6.17
CA GLY A 22 -43.68 -20.90 -5.02
C GLY A 22 -42.23 -20.62 -5.30
N GLY A 23 -41.76 -19.39 -5.00
CA GLY A 23 -40.34 -19.04 -5.08
C GLY A 23 -39.59 -19.58 -3.86
N PRO A 24 -38.38 -20.07 -4.03
CA PRO A 24 -37.42 -20.15 -2.95
C PRO A 24 -36.62 -18.84 -2.90
N ASP A 25 -36.26 -18.44 -1.67
CA ASP A 25 -35.48 -17.30 -1.33
C ASP A 25 -34.18 -17.22 -2.18
N GLU A 26 -33.98 -16.10 -2.86
CA GLU A 26 -32.69 -15.73 -3.42
C GLU A 26 -31.72 -15.42 -2.28
N PRO A 27 -30.46 -15.91 -2.35
CA PRO A 27 -29.43 -15.43 -1.45
C PRO A 27 -29.16 -13.96 -1.76
N ALA A 28 -29.05 -13.15 -0.70
CA ALA A 28 -28.77 -11.74 -0.75
C ALA A 28 -27.57 -11.46 -1.68
N GLY A 29 -27.87 -10.86 -2.82
CA GLY A 29 -26.87 -10.46 -3.79
C GLY A 29 -26.00 -9.34 -3.21
N GLY A 30 -24.70 -9.49 -3.36
CA GLY A 30 -23.76 -8.42 -3.13
C GLY A 30 -24.19 -7.17 -3.90
N SER A 31 -24.07 -6.02 -3.26
CA SER A 31 -24.42 -4.72 -3.81
C SER A 31 -23.50 -4.43 -5.01
N THR A 32 -24.04 -4.60 -6.21
CA THR A 32 -23.37 -4.12 -7.43
C THR A 32 -23.33 -2.58 -7.38
N PRO A 33 -22.18 -1.92 -7.61
CA PRO A 33 -22.12 -0.47 -7.63
C PRO A 33 -23.09 0.08 -8.68
N THR A 34 -23.98 0.98 -8.28
CA THR A 34 -25.04 1.57 -9.13
C THR A 34 -24.57 2.80 -9.91
N GLY A 35 -23.26 3.04 -10.02
CA GLY A 35 -22.69 4.10 -10.85
C GLY A 35 -22.67 3.73 -12.33
N SER A 36 -23.09 4.62 -13.20
CA SER A 36 -22.84 4.46 -14.64
C SER A 36 -21.43 4.92 -14.95
N ARG A 37 -20.67 4.15 -15.77
CA ARG A 37 -19.32 4.54 -16.21
C ARG A 37 -19.30 6.00 -16.68
N GLY A 38 -18.33 6.78 -16.14
CA GLY A 38 -18.20 8.20 -16.43
C GLY A 38 -19.17 9.11 -15.69
N SER A 39 -19.78 8.65 -14.58
CA SER A 39 -20.75 9.44 -13.81
C SER A 39 -20.13 10.66 -13.11
N ALA A 40 -18.81 10.66 -12.89
CA ALA A 40 -18.11 11.70 -12.15
C ALA A 40 -17.14 12.56 -12.99
N VAL A 41 -17.18 12.46 -14.32
CA VAL A 41 -16.31 13.25 -15.22
C VAL A 41 -17.11 13.81 -16.42
N THR A 42 -16.57 14.84 -17.07
CA THR A 42 -17.10 15.31 -18.36
C THR A 42 -16.84 14.26 -19.45
N GLN A 43 -17.60 14.30 -20.57
CA GLN A 43 -17.38 13.41 -21.70
C GLN A 43 -15.99 13.56 -22.35
N GLU A 44 -15.41 14.75 -22.31
CA GLU A 44 -14.05 15.01 -22.81
C GLU A 44 -13.02 14.32 -21.91
N ARG A 45 -13.09 14.53 -20.60
CA ARG A 45 -12.23 13.90 -19.61
C ARG A 45 -12.34 12.36 -19.64
N CYS A 46 -13.56 11.84 -19.80
CA CYS A 46 -13.80 10.40 -19.95
C CYS A 46 -13.03 9.82 -21.15
N ARG A 47 -13.11 10.47 -22.33
CA ARG A 47 -12.36 10.02 -23.52
C ARG A 47 -10.84 10.07 -23.32
N ASP A 48 -10.34 11.10 -22.61
CA ASP A 48 -8.91 11.25 -22.33
C ASP A 48 -8.43 10.14 -21.36
N ASN A 49 -9.25 9.80 -20.36
CA ASN A 49 -8.99 8.70 -19.45
C ASN A 49 -9.04 7.34 -20.16
N GLU A 50 -10.01 7.10 -21.02
CA GLU A 50 -10.09 5.89 -21.85
C GLU A 50 -8.89 5.76 -22.79
N ALA A 51 -8.38 6.88 -23.33
CA ALA A 51 -7.20 6.89 -24.19
C ALA A 51 -5.91 6.50 -23.47
N ALA A 52 -5.86 6.58 -22.15
CA ALA A 52 -4.73 6.10 -21.36
C ALA A 52 -4.61 4.57 -21.36
N GLY A 53 -5.68 3.85 -21.73
CA GLY A 53 -5.72 2.39 -21.70
C GLY A 53 -5.76 1.83 -20.29
N THR A 54 -5.38 0.57 -20.13
CA THR A 54 -5.36 -0.10 -18.83
C THR A 54 -4.21 0.43 -17.96
N ILE A 55 -4.53 0.91 -16.77
CA ILE A 55 -3.57 1.29 -15.74
C ILE A 55 -3.30 0.06 -14.87
N THR A 56 -2.14 -0.56 -15.05
CA THR A 56 -1.69 -1.62 -14.15
C THR A 56 -1.11 -0.98 -12.88
N TYR A 57 -1.75 -1.25 -11.76
CA TYR A 57 -1.31 -0.87 -10.42
C TYR A 57 -0.72 -2.08 -9.68
N VAL A 58 0.53 -1.98 -9.22
CA VAL A 58 1.18 -3.02 -8.41
C VAL A 58 1.20 -2.57 -6.95
N THR A 59 0.60 -3.36 -6.05
CA THR A 59 0.59 -3.06 -4.62
C THR A 59 1.98 -3.18 -4.00
N GLY A 60 2.20 -2.56 -2.84
CA GLY A 60 3.48 -2.67 -2.12
C GLY A 60 3.75 -4.08 -1.62
N PHE A 61 2.75 -4.72 -1.01
CA PHE A 61 2.85 -6.08 -0.49
C PHE A 61 1.49 -6.77 -0.52
N GLN A 62 1.34 -7.78 -1.39
CA GLN A 62 0.11 -8.55 -1.54
C GLN A 62 -1.13 -7.63 -1.58
N TYR A 63 -2.19 -7.99 -0.89
CA TYR A 63 -3.40 -7.18 -0.69
C TYR A 63 -3.56 -6.80 0.80
N GLN A 64 -2.44 -6.54 1.50
CA GLN A 64 -2.46 -6.10 2.88
C GLN A 64 -3.25 -4.79 3.03
N ALA A 65 -3.96 -4.64 4.14
CA ALA A 65 -4.76 -3.44 4.41
C ALA A 65 -3.89 -2.28 4.91
N SER A 66 -2.93 -1.88 4.09
CA SER A 66 -2.04 -0.74 4.33
C SER A 66 -2.43 0.45 3.47
N ALA A 67 -2.08 1.65 3.91
CA ALA A 67 -2.22 2.87 3.11
C ALA A 67 -1.48 2.70 1.77
N SER A 68 -2.02 3.26 0.71
CA SER A 68 -1.63 3.06 -0.68
C SER A 68 -1.77 1.62 -1.23
N ILE A 69 -2.36 0.69 -0.46
CA ILE A 69 -2.73 -0.65 -0.94
C ILE A 69 -4.24 -0.85 -0.85
N LEU A 70 -4.83 -0.63 0.32
CA LEU A 70 -6.26 -0.83 0.56
C LEU A 70 -7.11 0.16 -0.23
N ASP A 71 -6.70 1.42 -0.25
CA ASP A 71 -7.43 2.51 -0.88
C ASP A 71 -7.62 2.33 -2.41
N PRO A 72 -6.63 1.89 -3.24
CA PRO A 72 -6.91 1.55 -4.64
C PRO A 72 -7.80 0.31 -4.81
N ILE A 73 -7.70 -0.67 -3.90
CA ILE A 73 -8.57 -1.85 -3.92
C ILE A 73 -10.01 -1.43 -3.68
N ALA A 74 -10.24 -0.63 -2.63
CA ALA A 74 -11.57 -0.08 -2.32
C ALA A 74 -12.08 0.85 -3.43
N ALA A 75 -11.21 1.70 -4.04
CA ALA A 75 -11.60 2.54 -5.17
C ALA A 75 -12.16 1.71 -6.33
N ARG A 76 -11.56 0.55 -6.61
CA ARG A 76 -12.06 -0.37 -7.62
C ARG A 76 -13.38 -1.02 -7.21
N ALA A 77 -13.47 -1.54 -5.99
CA ALA A 77 -14.67 -2.21 -5.48
C ALA A 77 -15.87 -1.27 -5.41
N LEU A 78 -15.63 -0.02 -4.98
CA LEU A 78 -16.65 1.05 -4.90
C LEU A 78 -17.02 1.64 -6.28
N GLY A 79 -16.35 1.23 -7.36
CA GLY A 79 -16.62 1.73 -8.71
C GLY A 79 -16.09 3.13 -9.00
N TYR A 80 -15.19 3.69 -8.15
CA TYR A 80 -14.68 5.05 -8.34
C TYR A 80 -13.81 5.19 -9.59
N PHE A 81 -13.11 4.14 -10.00
CA PHE A 81 -12.38 4.15 -11.28
C PHE A 81 -13.34 4.14 -12.48
N ASP A 82 -14.43 3.38 -12.41
CA ASP A 82 -15.46 3.37 -13.45
C ASP A 82 -16.18 4.73 -13.56
N ASP A 83 -16.47 5.38 -12.43
CA ASP A 83 -17.04 6.73 -12.39
C ASP A 83 -16.16 7.76 -13.11
N LEU A 84 -14.85 7.53 -13.17
CA LEU A 84 -13.85 8.35 -13.84
C LEU A 84 -13.43 7.82 -15.23
N CYS A 85 -14.09 6.79 -15.77
CA CYS A 85 -13.74 6.12 -17.03
C CYS A 85 -12.33 5.53 -17.07
N LEU A 86 -11.73 5.22 -15.91
CA LEU A 86 -10.44 4.54 -15.83
C LEU A 86 -10.62 3.01 -15.89
N ASP A 87 -9.70 2.35 -16.59
CA ASP A 87 -9.56 0.89 -16.57
C ASP A 87 -8.35 0.55 -15.73
N VAL A 88 -8.58 0.01 -14.51
CA VAL A 88 -7.51 -0.24 -13.52
C VAL A 88 -7.42 -1.72 -13.18
N GLU A 89 -6.24 -2.30 -13.44
CA GLU A 89 -5.88 -3.66 -13.03
C GLU A 89 -4.97 -3.61 -11.82
N ILE A 90 -5.38 -4.26 -10.70
CA ILE A 90 -4.59 -4.32 -9.47
C ILE A 90 -3.89 -5.67 -9.38
N GLN A 91 -2.57 -5.64 -9.27
CA GLN A 91 -1.70 -6.81 -9.15
C GLN A 91 -0.98 -6.82 -7.79
N PRO A 92 -0.81 -8.02 -7.16
CA PRO A 92 -0.14 -8.10 -5.87
C PRO A 92 1.38 -7.95 -6.03
N GLY A 93 1.97 -7.06 -5.24
CA GLY A 93 3.42 -6.93 -5.11
C GLY A 93 3.99 -7.93 -4.10
N THR A 94 5.30 -8.13 -4.16
CA THR A 94 6.01 -9.13 -3.33
C THR A 94 6.57 -8.55 -2.02
N GLY A 95 6.53 -7.22 -1.84
CA GLY A 95 7.22 -6.50 -0.77
C GLY A 95 8.59 -5.98 -1.14
N GLU A 96 9.08 -6.32 -2.33
CA GLU A 96 10.38 -5.84 -2.84
C GLU A 96 10.20 -4.50 -3.55
N THR A 97 10.33 -3.39 -2.83
CA THR A 97 10.09 -2.03 -3.34
C THR A 97 10.93 -1.68 -4.58
N ALA A 98 12.17 -2.17 -4.64
CA ALA A 98 13.04 -2.00 -5.80
C ALA A 98 12.48 -2.71 -7.05
N GLN A 99 11.88 -3.88 -6.89
CA GLN A 99 11.22 -4.60 -8.00
C GLN A 99 10.02 -3.81 -8.52
N ASN A 100 9.18 -3.30 -7.63
CA ASN A 100 8.03 -2.47 -8.02
C ASN A 100 8.48 -1.23 -8.80
N ALA A 101 9.51 -0.52 -8.31
CA ALA A 101 10.07 0.63 -9.00
C ALA A 101 10.60 0.27 -10.41
N GLN A 102 11.25 -0.89 -10.56
CA GLN A 102 11.73 -1.37 -11.86
C GLN A 102 10.58 -1.70 -12.82
N LEU A 103 9.48 -2.32 -12.35
CA LEU A 103 8.28 -2.59 -13.16
C LEU A 103 7.66 -1.29 -13.67
N VAL A 104 7.59 -0.27 -12.81
CA VAL A 104 7.07 1.05 -13.16
C VAL A 104 8.01 1.76 -14.14
N ALA A 105 9.31 1.79 -13.88
CA ALA A 105 10.29 2.41 -14.79
C ALA A 105 10.28 1.77 -16.19
N ALA A 106 10.10 0.45 -16.25
CA ALA A 106 10.00 -0.28 -17.52
C ALA A 106 8.66 -0.09 -18.26
N GLY A 107 7.65 0.53 -17.63
CA GLY A 107 6.30 0.68 -18.17
C GLY A 107 5.48 -0.62 -18.17
N THR A 108 5.94 -1.66 -17.48
CA THR A 108 5.17 -2.90 -17.27
C THR A 108 4.00 -2.65 -16.32
N ALA A 109 4.18 -1.78 -15.33
CA ALA A 109 3.13 -1.17 -14.55
C ALA A 109 3.15 0.36 -14.77
N GLN A 110 1.99 1.00 -14.74
CA GLN A 110 1.89 2.45 -14.84
C GLN A 110 2.06 3.11 -13.49
N VAL A 111 1.53 2.49 -12.44
CA VAL A 111 1.52 3.01 -11.07
C VAL A 111 1.87 1.90 -10.09
N SER A 112 2.48 2.23 -8.97
CA SER A 112 2.72 1.27 -7.89
C SER A 112 2.79 1.95 -6.53
N SER A 113 2.59 1.17 -5.47
CA SER A 113 2.91 1.54 -4.08
C SER A 113 4.31 1.06 -3.72
N ILE A 114 5.04 1.90 -2.99
CA ILE A 114 6.31 1.54 -2.34
C ILE A 114 6.34 2.08 -0.90
N ALA A 115 7.31 1.63 -0.12
CA ALA A 115 7.30 1.87 1.33
C ALA A 115 7.38 3.35 1.70
N GLY A 116 8.21 4.16 1.04
CA GLY A 116 8.33 5.59 1.32
C GLY A 116 9.20 6.34 0.32
N ASN A 117 9.33 7.66 0.49
CA ASN A 117 10.16 8.51 -0.37
C ASN A 117 11.65 8.16 -0.29
N GLY A 118 12.11 7.65 0.86
CA GLY A 118 13.47 7.14 0.98
C GLY A 118 13.79 6.07 -0.06
N ASP A 119 12.86 5.15 -0.29
CA ASP A 119 13.00 4.11 -1.32
C ASP A 119 12.98 4.72 -2.73
N VAL A 120 12.14 5.75 -2.99
CA VAL A 120 12.14 6.48 -4.27
C VAL A 120 13.52 7.07 -4.53
N LEU A 121 14.07 7.79 -3.54
CA LEU A 121 15.38 8.44 -3.65
C LEU A 121 16.50 7.43 -3.92
N VAL A 122 16.50 6.29 -3.22
CA VAL A 122 17.48 5.22 -3.44
C VAL A 122 17.34 4.62 -4.86
N ASN A 123 16.13 4.33 -5.30
CA ASN A 123 15.88 3.79 -6.64
C ASN A 123 16.34 4.78 -7.74
N VAL A 124 15.97 6.07 -7.62
CA VAL A 124 16.37 7.10 -8.59
C VAL A 124 17.88 7.31 -8.58
N ALA A 125 18.54 7.34 -7.42
CA ALA A 125 20.00 7.43 -7.33
C ALA A 125 20.71 6.25 -7.99
N ASN A 126 20.06 5.10 -8.06
CA ASN A 126 20.53 3.89 -8.77
C ASN A 126 20.09 3.83 -10.23
N GLY A 127 19.52 4.90 -10.79
CA GLY A 127 19.16 5.01 -12.21
C GLY A 127 17.79 4.45 -12.57
N VAL A 128 16.92 4.16 -11.61
CA VAL A 128 15.53 3.74 -11.86
C VAL A 128 14.65 4.98 -12.02
N ASP A 129 14.11 5.20 -13.22
CA ASP A 129 13.35 6.41 -13.55
C ASP A 129 11.87 6.27 -13.17
N VAL A 130 11.51 6.79 -11.99
CA VAL A 130 10.14 6.84 -11.47
C VAL A 130 9.85 8.20 -10.86
N ARG A 131 8.57 8.54 -10.70
CA ARG A 131 8.12 9.78 -10.01
C ARG A 131 7.21 9.43 -8.86
N ALA A 132 7.47 10.00 -7.68
CA ALA A 132 6.51 9.98 -6.59
C ALA A 132 5.44 11.04 -6.84
N VAL A 133 4.17 10.64 -6.73
CA VAL A 133 3.01 11.49 -7.03
C VAL A 133 2.09 11.67 -5.82
N ALA A 134 2.15 10.78 -4.83
CA ALA A 134 1.48 10.92 -3.55
C ALA A 134 2.29 10.25 -2.44
N MET A 135 2.16 10.75 -1.20
CA MET A 135 2.77 10.20 0.01
C MET A 135 1.80 10.36 1.17
N PHE A 136 1.48 9.28 1.87
CA PHE A 136 0.44 9.34 2.89
C PHE A 136 0.98 9.68 4.27
N GLY A 137 2.01 9.01 4.78
CA GLY A 137 2.52 9.25 6.13
C GLY A 137 3.90 9.91 6.15
N HIS A 138 4.14 10.78 7.14
CA HIS A 138 5.34 11.59 7.31
C HIS A 138 6.26 11.06 8.41
N VAL A 139 6.17 9.77 8.71
CA VAL A 139 7.02 9.04 9.66
C VAL A 139 7.43 7.69 9.09
N PRO A 140 8.58 7.12 9.49
CA PRO A 140 8.95 5.77 9.10
C PRO A 140 7.91 4.75 9.61
N VAL A 141 7.51 3.78 8.79
CA VAL A 141 6.65 2.67 9.24
C VAL A 141 7.41 1.65 10.08
N ALA A 142 8.74 1.56 9.89
CA ALA A 142 9.59 0.62 10.61
C ALA A 142 9.66 0.93 12.11
N THR A 143 9.69 -0.13 12.92
CA THR A 143 9.92 -0.10 14.37
C THR A 143 10.90 -1.21 14.77
N LEU A 144 11.59 -1.02 15.89
CA LEU A 144 12.35 -2.09 16.54
C LEU A 144 11.57 -2.52 17.78
N MET A 145 11.34 -3.80 17.93
CA MET A 145 10.65 -4.39 19.08
C MET A 145 11.65 -5.05 20.01
N THR A 146 11.43 -4.91 21.32
CA THR A 146 12.15 -5.62 22.38
C THR A 146 11.16 -6.12 23.43
N GLU A 147 11.62 -7.01 24.31
CA GLU A 147 10.86 -7.31 25.54
C GLU A 147 10.72 -6.03 26.40
N PRO A 148 9.64 -5.93 27.22
CA PRO A 148 9.39 -4.74 28.06
C PRO A 148 10.48 -4.48 29.12
N THR A 149 11.33 -5.47 29.39
CA THR A 149 12.47 -5.34 30.31
C THR A 149 13.61 -4.50 29.75
N THR A 150 13.65 -4.29 28.42
CA THR A 150 14.62 -3.40 27.77
C THR A 150 14.16 -1.96 27.95
N THR A 151 14.93 -1.17 28.70
CA THR A 151 14.62 0.24 29.02
C THR A 151 15.58 1.23 28.35
N ASP A 152 16.63 0.73 27.70
CA ASP A 152 17.64 1.51 27.00
C ASP A 152 18.16 0.68 25.81
N LEU A 153 18.25 1.26 24.63
CA LEU A 153 18.74 0.59 23.43
C LEU A 153 20.20 0.13 23.55
N LYS A 154 21.02 0.73 24.39
CA LYS A 154 22.38 0.25 24.66
C LYS A 154 22.45 -1.15 25.27
N GLN A 155 21.36 -1.62 25.89
CA GLN A 155 21.26 -2.99 26.39
C GLN A 155 21.28 -4.05 25.26
N LEU A 156 21.16 -3.61 24.01
CA LEU A 156 21.26 -4.51 22.84
C LEU A 156 22.70 -4.89 22.47
N GLU A 157 23.71 -4.18 23.01
CA GLU A 157 25.12 -4.57 22.84
C GLU A 157 25.37 -5.94 23.45
N GLY A 158 26.02 -6.84 22.71
CA GLY A 158 26.24 -8.24 23.08
C GLY A 158 25.05 -9.16 22.85
N THR A 159 23.93 -8.66 22.27
CA THR A 159 22.72 -9.44 22.00
C THR A 159 22.50 -9.71 20.51
N THR A 160 21.41 -10.41 20.19
CA THR A 160 21.03 -10.76 18.82
C THR A 160 19.83 -9.93 18.37
N LEU A 161 19.96 -9.28 17.22
CA LEU A 161 18.91 -8.55 16.52
C LEU A 161 18.41 -9.37 15.32
N GLY A 162 17.12 -9.68 15.29
CA GLY A 162 16.44 -10.32 14.17
C GLY A 162 15.97 -9.30 13.15
N GLN A 163 16.17 -9.61 11.86
CA GLN A 163 15.72 -8.74 10.75
C GLN A 163 15.23 -9.59 9.57
N LYS A 164 14.46 -8.98 8.67
CA LYS A 164 13.88 -9.62 7.48
C LYS A 164 14.67 -9.22 6.23
N GLY A 165 15.80 -9.86 6.00
CA GLY A 165 16.68 -9.58 4.85
C GLY A 165 17.80 -8.60 5.17
N ALA A 166 17.51 -7.31 5.42
CA ALA A 166 18.49 -6.29 5.79
C ALA A 166 17.98 -5.43 6.95
N LEU A 167 18.91 -4.83 7.72
CA LEU A 167 18.55 -3.87 8.77
C LEU A 167 18.00 -2.59 8.08
N PRO A 168 16.76 -2.17 8.36
CA PRO A 168 16.23 -0.93 7.81
C PRO A 168 17.15 0.25 8.19
N VAL A 169 17.44 1.12 7.21
CA VAL A 169 18.36 2.25 7.42
C VAL A 169 17.90 3.20 8.53
N THR A 170 16.58 3.34 8.70
CA THR A 170 16.01 4.16 9.78
C THR A 170 16.23 3.54 11.16
N ILE A 171 16.16 2.21 11.27
CA ILE A 171 16.48 1.48 12.51
C ILE A 171 18.00 1.56 12.80
N GLU A 172 18.83 1.38 11.78
CA GLU A 172 20.29 1.54 11.94
C GLU A 172 20.64 2.93 12.48
N ALA A 173 20.05 3.98 11.89
CA ALA A 173 20.26 5.36 12.31
C ALA A 173 19.77 5.61 13.75
N MET A 174 18.61 5.10 14.10
CA MET A 174 18.07 5.17 15.46
C MET A 174 19.04 4.55 16.47
N LEU A 175 19.51 3.34 16.22
CA LEU A 175 20.47 2.63 17.10
C LEU A 175 21.78 3.43 17.24
N ARG A 176 22.33 3.96 16.14
CA ARG A 176 23.53 4.82 16.17
C ARG A 176 23.28 6.10 16.97
N THR A 177 22.14 6.75 16.80
CA THR A 177 21.75 7.97 17.52
C THR A 177 21.61 7.70 19.02
N ALA A 178 21.08 6.53 19.39
CA ALA A 178 21.01 6.05 20.78
C ALA A 178 22.39 5.66 21.34
N GLY A 179 23.45 5.69 20.54
CA GLY A 179 24.84 5.40 20.94
C GLY A 179 25.14 3.90 21.02
N VAL A 180 24.36 3.05 20.36
CA VAL A 180 24.61 1.59 20.27
C VAL A 180 25.77 1.33 19.31
N ASP A 181 26.76 0.57 19.78
CA ASP A 181 27.83 0.05 18.93
C ASP A 181 27.32 -1.19 18.17
N LEU A 182 26.93 -0.98 16.92
CA LEU A 182 26.39 -2.06 16.06
C LEU A 182 27.39 -3.20 15.79
N ALA A 183 28.68 -2.97 15.99
CA ALA A 183 29.68 -4.05 15.91
C ALA A 183 29.55 -5.07 17.06
N GLN A 184 28.89 -4.68 18.14
CA GLN A 184 28.60 -5.55 19.28
C GLN A 184 27.20 -6.20 19.19
N VAL A 185 26.39 -5.88 18.16
CA VAL A 185 25.06 -6.48 17.96
C VAL A 185 25.15 -7.55 16.87
N THR A 186 24.81 -8.79 17.24
CA THR A 186 24.75 -9.89 16.26
C THR A 186 23.48 -9.79 15.44
N GLN A 187 23.60 -9.53 14.15
CA GLN A 187 22.45 -9.46 13.26
C GLN A 187 22.16 -10.82 12.61
N VAL A 188 20.92 -11.27 12.65
CA VAL A 188 20.46 -12.53 12.05
C VAL A 188 19.22 -12.32 11.19
N VAL A 189 19.17 -13.02 10.06
CA VAL A 189 17.94 -13.04 9.24
C VAL A 189 16.96 -14.04 9.86
N VAL A 190 15.73 -13.57 10.10
CA VAL A 190 14.63 -14.38 10.62
C VAL A 190 13.46 -14.39 9.64
N GLY A 191 12.52 -15.33 9.82
CA GLY A 191 11.28 -15.37 9.08
C GLY A 191 10.26 -14.31 9.55
N TYR A 192 9.05 -14.39 9.01
CA TYR A 192 7.98 -13.43 9.29
C TYR A 192 7.22 -13.69 10.59
N ASP A 193 7.46 -14.80 11.30
CA ASP A 193 6.85 -15.08 12.62
C ASP A 193 7.51 -14.21 13.71
N PRO A 194 6.81 -13.19 14.26
CA PRO A 194 7.39 -12.31 15.26
C PRO A 194 7.58 -12.97 16.63
N THR A 195 7.01 -14.16 16.85
CA THR A 195 7.15 -14.88 18.12
C THR A 195 8.57 -15.33 18.42
N VAL A 196 9.50 -15.25 17.46
CA VAL A 196 10.94 -15.46 17.69
C VAL A 196 11.49 -14.53 18.77
N LEU A 197 10.92 -13.31 18.91
CA LEU A 197 11.29 -12.35 19.95
C LEU A 197 10.89 -12.87 21.34
N VAL A 198 9.61 -13.15 21.56
CA VAL A 198 9.07 -13.57 22.85
C VAL A 198 9.48 -15.00 23.25
N ARG A 199 9.98 -15.79 22.30
CA ARG A 199 10.66 -17.08 22.57
C ARG A 199 12.14 -16.93 22.94
N GLY A 200 12.66 -15.71 23.00
CA GLY A 200 14.05 -15.41 23.33
C GLY A 200 15.08 -15.86 22.29
N GLN A 201 14.64 -16.13 21.04
CA GLN A 201 15.57 -16.50 19.96
C GLN A 201 16.37 -15.30 19.46
N VAL A 202 15.79 -14.11 19.59
CA VAL A 202 16.44 -12.81 19.39
C VAL A 202 16.00 -11.88 20.53
N GLN A 203 16.81 -10.88 20.88
CA GLN A 203 16.52 -9.93 21.95
C GLN A 203 15.88 -8.63 21.41
N SER A 204 16.03 -8.39 20.11
CA SER A 204 15.32 -7.35 19.40
C SER A 204 14.92 -7.83 18.01
N LEU A 205 13.83 -7.28 17.46
CA LEU A 205 13.26 -7.68 16.18
C LEU A 205 12.77 -6.45 15.40
N THR A 206 13.19 -6.33 14.15
CA THR A 206 12.62 -5.30 13.25
C THR A 206 11.23 -5.69 12.79
N GLY A 207 10.36 -4.71 12.63
CA GLY A 207 9.01 -4.89 12.11
C GLY A 207 8.39 -3.58 11.65
N TYR A 208 7.13 -3.64 11.28
CA TYR A 208 6.31 -2.46 11.00
C TYR A 208 5.37 -2.19 12.17
N LYS A 209 5.21 -0.92 12.52
CA LYS A 209 4.32 -0.47 13.61
C LYS A 209 2.90 -1.02 13.48
N SER A 210 2.46 -1.22 12.27
CA SER A 210 1.11 -1.69 11.91
C SER A 210 0.96 -3.22 11.83
N ASN A 211 2.02 -4.02 11.99
CA ASN A 211 1.91 -5.45 11.74
C ASN A 211 2.41 -6.33 12.90
N GLU A 212 3.73 -6.43 13.12
CA GLU A 212 4.30 -7.37 14.09
C GLU A 212 3.87 -7.10 15.54
N PRO A 213 3.82 -5.85 16.01
CA PRO A 213 3.32 -5.57 17.37
C PRO A 213 1.87 -6.02 17.56
N LEU A 214 1.01 -5.83 16.54
CA LEU A 214 -0.38 -6.28 16.57
C LEU A 214 -0.48 -7.80 16.60
N THR A 215 0.34 -8.49 15.80
CA THR A 215 0.41 -9.95 15.78
C THR A 215 0.83 -10.52 17.15
N LEU A 216 1.75 -9.88 17.86
CA LEU A 216 2.17 -10.28 19.21
C LEU A 216 1.09 -9.97 20.24
N ALA A 217 0.50 -8.77 20.19
CA ALA A 217 -0.59 -8.37 21.09
C ALA A 217 -1.81 -9.31 20.99
N ALA A 218 -2.18 -9.75 19.77
CA ALA A 218 -3.25 -10.73 19.56
C ALA A 218 -2.96 -12.09 20.24
N LYS A 219 -1.70 -12.39 20.53
CA LYS A 219 -1.26 -13.61 21.27
C LYS A 219 -1.12 -13.36 22.77
N GLY A 220 -1.42 -12.14 23.26
CA GLY A 220 -1.26 -11.74 24.65
C GLY A 220 0.18 -11.41 25.04
N GLU A 221 1.05 -11.18 24.05
CA GLU A 221 2.46 -10.85 24.26
C GLU A 221 2.67 -9.33 24.20
N GLU A 222 3.34 -8.79 25.23
CA GLU A 222 3.68 -7.37 25.31
C GLU A 222 5.10 -7.14 24.81
N VAL A 223 5.29 -6.07 24.02
CA VAL A 223 6.61 -5.64 23.54
C VAL A 223 6.76 -4.13 23.67
N THR A 224 8.00 -3.67 23.84
CA THR A 224 8.35 -2.25 23.72
C THR A 224 8.70 -1.97 22.25
N GLN A 225 8.06 -0.94 21.68
CA GLN A 225 8.37 -0.43 20.36
C GLN A 225 9.32 0.78 20.48
N TRP A 226 10.40 0.76 19.69
CA TRP A 226 11.36 1.85 19.56
C TRP A 226 11.23 2.41 18.14
N ASN A 227 10.82 3.66 18.04
CA ASN A 227 10.48 4.26 16.75
C ASN A 227 11.56 5.25 16.32
N PRO A 228 12.00 5.21 15.05
CA PRO A 228 13.07 6.08 14.56
C PRO A 228 12.82 7.57 14.72
N GLU A 229 11.57 8.03 14.56
CA GLU A 229 11.20 9.43 14.72
C GLU A 229 11.42 9.98 16.13
N ASP A 230 11.31 9.15 17.16
CA ASP A 230 11.58 9.53 18.55
C ASP A 230 13.07 9.89 18.76
N TYR A 231 13.92 9.46 17.83
CA TYR A 231 15.35 9.74 17.78
C TYR A 231 15.74 10.76 16.70
N GLY A 232 14.75 11.47 16.14
CA GLY A 232 14.97 12.48 15.11
C GLY A 232 15.38 11.92 13.74
N VAL A 233 15.10 10.66 13.49
CA VAL A 233 15.32 10.02 12.19
C VAL A 233 14.13 10.33 11.27
N PRO A 234 14.35 11.03 10.15
CA PRO A 234 13.26 11.34 9.22
C PRO A 234 12.84 10.10 8.44
N GLY A 235 11.60 10.13 7.92
CA GLY A 235 11.10 9.10 7.03
C GLY A 235 9.67 9.39 6.62
N SER A 236 9.20 8.58 5.69
CA SER A 236 7.85 8.63 5.15
C SER A 236 7.31 7.21 4.98
N MET A 237 6.01 7.09 4.71
CA MET A 237 5.39 5.80 4.43
C MET A 237 4.32 5.92 3.35
N ALA A 238 4.04 4.80 2.69
CA ALA A 238 2.96 4.65 1.72
C ALA A 238 3.05 5.68 0.57
N THR A 239 4.10 5.56 -0.25
CA THR A 239 4.31 6.44 -1.41
C THR A 239 3.77 5.78 -2.69
N THR A 240 2.97 6.52 -3.45
CA THR A 240 2.53 6.14 -4.80
C THR A 240 3.52 6.68 -5.83
N ILE A 241 4.04 5.78 -6.66
CA ILE A 241 4.96 6.11 -7.76
C ILE A 241 4.30 5.86 -9.12
N VAL A 242 4.73 6.60 -10.13
CA VAL A 242 4.22 6.51 -11.50
C VAL A 242 5.37 6.45 -12.52
N ASN A 243 5.10 5.80 -13.66
CA ASN A 243 5.98 5.84 -14.81
C ASN A 243 6.06 7.28 -15.38
N PRO A 244 7.25 7.88 -15.57
CA PRO A 244 7.38 9.28 -15.99
C PRO A 244 6.80 9.57 -17.37
N ARG A 245 6.90 8.61 -18.28
CA ARG A 245 6.34 8.74 -19.63
C ARG A 245 4.81 8.72 -19.57
N PHE A 246 4.24 7.77 -18.82
CA PHE A 246 2.79 7.67 -18.63
C PHE A 246 2.24 8.95 -17.98
N LEU A 247 2.93 9.48 -16.95
CA LEU A 247 2.57 10.76 -16.34
C LEU A 247 2.57 11.92 -17.35
N THR A 248 3.56 11.96 -18.26
CA THR A 248 3.66 13.04 -19.27
C THR A 248 2.58 12.92 -20.33
N GLU A 249 2.30 11.70 -20.80
CA GLU A 249 1.34 11.44 -21.88
C GLU A 249 -0.11 11.45 -21.39
N HIS A 250 -0.36 11.07 -20.13
CA HIS A 250 -1.69 10.84 -19.54
C HIS A 250 -1.83 11.47 -18.13
N ARG A 251 -1.32 12.69 -17.94
CA ARG A 251 -1.36 13.38 -16.64
C ARG A 251 -2.77 13.37 -16.04
N GLY A 252 -3.79 13.60 -16.86
CA GLY A 252 -5.18 13.60 -16.41
C GLY A 252 -5.63 12.26 -15.83
N ALA A 253 -5.25 11.15 -16.46
CA ALA A 253 -5.58 9.82 -15.94
C ALA A 253 -4.87 9.54 -14.60
N VAL A 254 -3.62 10.02 -14.42
CA VAL A 254 -2.91 9.92 -13.13
C VAL A 254 -3.59 10.75 -12.04
N GLU A 255 -4.00 11.98 -12.37
CA GLU A 255 -4.77 12.85 -11.46
C GLU A 255 -6.07 12.17 -11.01
N ASP A 256 -6.81 11.57 -11.93
CA ASP A 256 -8.08 10.91 -11.64
C ASP A 256 -7.88 9.56 -10.91
N PHE A 257 -6.79 8.84 -11.20
CA PHE A 257 -6.40 7.67 -10.40
C PHE A 257 -6.19 8.06 -8.93
N LEU A 258 -5.38 9.09 -8.67
CA LEU A 258 -5.13 9.58 -7.30
C LEU A 258 -6.40 10.12 -6.65
N ARG A 259 -7.29 10.76 -7.41
CA ARG A 259 -8.58 11.25 -6.91
C ARG A 259 -9.47 10.10 -6.44
N ALA A 260 -9.56 9.02 -7.21
CA ALA A 260 -10.28 7.81 -6.81
C ALA A 260 -9.66 7.16 -5.58
N GLN A 261 -8.33 7.07 -5.55
CA GLN A 261 -7.56 6.56 -4.42
C GLN A 261 -7.84 7.36 -3.14
N LEU A 262 -7.69 8.69 -3.18
CA LEU A 262 -7.91 9.56 -2.03
C LEU A 262 -9.37 9.55 -1.54
N LYS A 263 -10.34 9.47 -2.48
CA LYS A 263 -11.75 9.33 -2.14
C LYS A 263 -12.02 8.00 -1.43
N ALA A 264 -11.43 6.91 -1.89
CA ALA A 264 -11.56 5.60 -1.26
C ALA A 264 -10.85 5.55 0.10
N TYR A 265 -9.70 6.22 0.23
CA TYR A 265 -9.04 6.36 1.54
C TYR A 265 -10.00 6.97 2.57
N ALA A 266 -10.63 8.10 2.24
CA ALA A 266 -11.60 8.76 3.12
C ALA A 266 -12.83 7.87 3.42
N TYR A 267 -13.25 7.02 2.47
CA TYR A 267 -14.30 6.04 2.72
C TYR A 267 -13.85 4.96 3.71
N CYS A 268 -12.64 4.42 3.54
CA CYS A 268 -12.10 3.36 4.38
C CYS A 268 -11.79 3.82 5.82
N GLU A 269 -11.62 5.13 6.08
CA GLU A 269 -11.53 5.67 7.44
C GLU A 269 -12.80 5.39 8.26
N GLU A 270 -13.96 5.46 7.60
CA GLU A 270 -15.26 5.25 8.25
C GLU A 270 -15.77 3.80 8.09
N HIS A 271 -15.27 3.05 7.09
CA HIS A 271 -15.76 1.74 6.66
C HIS A 271 -14.62 0.71 6.51
N ALA A 272 -13.71 0.66 7.49
CA ALA A 272 -12.52 -0.21 7.44
C ALA A 272 -12.86 -1.69 7.16
N ASP A 273 -13.91 -2.21 7.80
CA ASP A 273 -14.34 -3.60 7.66
C ASP A 273 -14.76 -3.93 6.22
N GLU A 274 -15.48 -3.01 5.56
CA GLU A 274 -15.92 -3.17 4.18
C GLU A 274 -14.73 -3.16 3.21
N CYS A 275 -13.83 -2.17 3.34
CA CYS A 275 -12.63 -2.10 2.51
C CYS A 275 -11.71 -3.32 2.68
N VAL A 276 -11.57 -3.81 3.91
CA VAL A 276 -10.77 -5.02 4.19
C VAL A 276 -11.42 -6.26 3.61
N ALA A 277 -12.76 -6.34 3.59
CA ALA A 277 -13.48 -7.43 2.93
C ALA A 277 -13.19 -7.45 1.42
N ASP A 278 -13.14 -6.29 0.75
CA ASP A 278 -12.78 -6.18 -0.66
C ASP A 278 -11.35 -6.69 -0.94
N ALA A 279 -10.41 -6.40 -0.04
CA ALA A 279 -9.05 -6.93 -0.14
C ALA A 279 -8.98 -8.45 0.11
N ALA A 280 -9.82 -8.95 1.02
CA ALA A 280 -9.93 -10.39 1.31
C ALA A 280 -10.43 -11.17 0.09
N GLU A 281 -11.36 -10.62 -0.70
CA GLU A 281 -11.87 -11.25 -1.94
C GLU A 281 -10.76 -11.44 -3.00
N LEU A 282 -9.78 -10.56 -3.04
CA LEU A 282 -8.63 -10.65 -3.94
C LEU A 282 -7.54 -11.58 -3.41
N SER A 283 -7.56 -11.87 -2.11
CA SER A 283 -6.50 -12.55 -1.39
C SER A 283 -6.67 -14.08 -1.45
N GLN A 284 -5.58 -14.78 -1.15
CA GLN A 284 -5.61 -16.23 -1.02
C GLN A 284 -6.25 -16.67 0.31
N ALA A 285 -6.62 -17.94 0.41
CA ALA A 285 -7.14 -18.52 1.65
C ALA A 285 -6.19 -18.26 2.84
N GLY A 286 -6.76 -17.84 3.97
CA GLY A 286 -6.02 -17.53 5.20
C GLY A 286 -5.75 -16.03 5.42
N TYR A 287 -6.36 -15.16 4.63
CA TYR A 287 -6.36 -13.72 4.90
C TYR A 287 -7.11 -13.44 6.21
N ASP A 288 -6.39 -12.85 7.17
CA ASP A 288 -6.94 -12.52 8.51
C ASP A 288 -7.56 -11.13 8.45
N THR A 289 -8.89 -11.05 8.31
CA THR A 289 -9.63 -9.79 8.19
C THR A 289 -9.54 -8.97 9.48
N ASP A 290 -9.68 -9.59 10.65
CA ASP A 290 -9.62 -8.88 11.93
C ASP A 290 -8.26 -8.23 12.16
N HIS A 291 -7.19 -8.95 11.83
CA HIS A 291 -5.84 -8.40 11.87
C HIS A 291 -5.66 -7.24 10.87
N ASN A 292 -6.15 -7.41 9.63
CA ASN A 292 -6.00 -6.38 8.60
C ASN A 292 -6.82 -5.11 8.89
N VAL A 293 -7.97 -5.21 9.55
CA VAL A 293 -8.69 -4.03 10.08
C VAL A 293 -7.81 -3.27 11.09
N GLN A 294 -7.12 -3.97 11.99
CA GLN A 294 -6.20 -3.34 12.93
C GLN A 294 -4.97 -2.72 12.25
N VAL A 295 -4.46 -3.37 11.19
CA VAL A 295 -3.38 -2.82 10.35
C VAL A 295 -3.81 -1.49 9.75
N TRP A 296 -4.97 -1.45 9.08
CA TRP A 296 -5.52 -0.22 8.50
C TRP A 296 -5.68 0.89 9.52
N GLN A 297 -6.38 0.61 10.62
CA GLN A 297 -6.63 1.59 11.69
C GLN A 297 -5.33 2.13 12.33
N THR A 298 -4.27 1.32 12.34
CA THR A 298 -2.98 1.75 12.87
C THR A 298 -2.25 2.63 11.87
N GLU A 299 -2.25 2.26 10.59
CA GLU A 299 -1.63 3.09 9.55
C GLU A 299 -2.37 4.39 9.32
N ASP A 300 -3.70 4.37 9.32
CA ASP A 300 -4.50 5.60 9.23
C ASP A 300 -4.14 6.58 10.38
N ARG A 301 -4.03 6.10 11.61
CA ARG A 301 -3.55 6.94 12.72
C ARG A 301 -2.16 7.50 12.46
N LEU A 302 -1.20 6.67 12.01
CA LEU A 302 0.16 7.13 11.70
C LEU A 302 0.15 8.20 10.61
N VAL A 303 -0.68 8.04 9.59
CA VAL A 303 -0.87 9.00 8.50
C VAL A 303 -1.46 10.30 9.03
N ARG A 304 -2.56 10.23 9.79
CA ARG A 304 -3.26 11.42 10.30
C ARG A 304 -2.45 12.19 11.34
N ASP A 305 -1.82 11.47 12.28
CA ASP A 305 -1.02 12.08 13.35
C ASP A 305 0.27 12.73 12.82
N SER A 306 0.79 12.24 11.69
CA SER A 306 2.00 12.76 11.07
C SER A 306 1.75 13.81 9.97
N LEU A 307 0.49 14.02 9.55
CA LEU A 307 0.14 14.97 8.50
C LEU A 307 0.45 16.42 8.94
N PRO A 308 1.32 17.16 8.24
CA PRO A 308 1.66 18.52 8.62
C PRO A 308 0.45 19.46 8.51
N ALA A 309 0.37 20.40 9.46
CA ALA A 309 -0.71 21.40 9.47
C ALA A 309 -0.76 22.18 8.16
N GLY A 310 -1.94 22.25 7.55
CA GLY A 310 -2.20 22.96 6.29
C GLY A 310 -1.86 22.17 5.03
N GLN A 311 -1.42 20.93 5.15
CA GLN A 311 -1.29 20.01 4.02
C GLN A 311 -2.55 19.13 3.87
N VAL A 312 -2.81 18.69 2.65
CA VAL A 312 -3.88 17.74 2.35
C VAL A 312 -3.34 16.31 2.33
N LEU A 313 -4.22 15.35 2.55
CA LEU A 313 -3.89 13.93 2.50
C LEU A 313 -3.25 13.57 1.15
N GLY A 314 -2.16 12.82 1.19
CA GLY A 314 -1.43 12.40 -0.01
C GLY A 314 -0.44 13.43 -0.56
N GLN A 315 -0.40 14.65 -0.02
CA GLN A 315 0.51 15.70 -0.48
C GLN A 315 1.98 15.35 -0.19
N ILE A 316 2.85 15.57 -1.16
CA ILE A 316 4.29 15.44 -1.00
C ILE A 316 4.86 16.78 -0.52
N ASP A 317 5.56 16.75 0.60
CA ASP A 317 6.39 17.87 1.08
C ASP A 317 7.82 17.73 0.53
N GLU A 318 8.19 18.54 -0.45
CA GLU A 318 9.52 18.50 -1.05
C GLU A 318 10.63 18.78 -0.03
N ALA A 319 10.38 19.62 0.99
CA ALA A 319 11.36 19.91 2.03
C ALA A 319 11.58 18.67 2.94
N ALA A 320 10.54 17.92 3.24
CA ALA A 320 10.65 16.66 3.95
C ALA A 320 11.40 15.60 3.12
N VAL A 321 11.11 15.49 1.83
CA VAL A 321 11.83 14.58 0.91
C VAL A 321 13.32 14.94 0.84
N ARG A 322 13.66 16.25 0.80
CA ARG A 322 15.06 16.70 0.85
C ARG A 322 15.73 16.30 2.16
N THR A 323 15.03 16.44 3.28
CA THR A 323 15.53 16.03 4.61
C THR A 323 15.82 14.54 4.66
N GLU A 324 14.93 13.71 4.09
CA GLU A 324 15.18 12.27 3.94
C GLU A 324 16.38 11.99 3.02
N GLY A 325 16.49 12.71 1.90
CA GLY A 325 17.64 12.60 0.99
C GLY A 325 18.97 12.94 1.66
N ASP A 326 19.03 14.05 2.39
CA ASP A 326 20.23 14.45 3.15
C ASP A 326 20.56 13.42 4.25
N PHE A 327 19.56 12.83 4.86
CA PHE A 327 19.71 11.73 5.80
C PHE A 327 20.32 10.49 5.13
N LEU A 328 19.80 10.06 3.97
CA LEU A 328 20.32 8.93 3.22
C LEU A 328 21.77 9.14 2.76
N VAL A 329 22.14 10.36 2.39
CA VAL A 329 23.54 10.71 2.08
C VAL A 329 24.43 10.55 3.32
N ARG A 330 24.00 11.07 4.48
CA ARG A 330 24.74 10.90 5.75
C ARG A 330 24.92 9.44 6.14
N MET A 331 23.93 8.61 5.85
CA MET A 331 23.95 7.14 6.10
C MET A 331 24.74 6.38 5.02
N GLY A 332 25.22 7.06 3.96
CA GLY A 332 25.95 6.42 2.87
C GLY A 332 25.10 5.52 1.95
N GLN A 333 23.78 5.69 1.99
CA GLN A 333 22.85 4.91 1.16
C GLN A 333 22.81 5.42 -0.29
N ILE A 334 22.99 6.73 -0.46
CA ILE A 334 23.10 7.38 -1.78
C ILE A 334 24.30 8.34 -1.79
N PRO A 335 24.95 8.55 -2.93
CA PRO A 335 26.12 9.43 -3.02
C PRO A 335 25.76 10.92 -2.93
N ALA A 336 24.58 11.31 -3.39
CA ALA A 336 24.03 12.65 -3.36
C ALA A 336 22.50 12.59 -3.49
N VAL A 337 21.81 13.63 -2.99
CA VAL A 337 20.37 13.77 -3.21
C VAL A 337 20.13 14.03 -4.70
N PRO A 338 19.30 13.22 -5.38
CA PRO A 338 18.92 13.48 -6.77
C PRO A 338 18.23 14.84 -6.92
N ASP A 339 18.16 15.35 -8.16
CA ASP A 339 17.35 16.54 -8.45
C ASP A 339 15.87 16.24 -8.19
N LEU A 340 15.32 16.82 -7.12
CA LEU A 340 13.95 16.51 -6.66
C LEU A 340 12.89 16.85 -7.71
N SER A 341 13.13 17.80 -8.61
CA SER A 341 12.22 18.08 -9.73
C SER A 341 12.04 16.90 -10.69
N THR A 342 12.99 15.95 -10.64
CA THR A 342 12.93 14.68 -11.39
C THR A 342 12.55 13.48 -10.53
N VAL A 343 12.19 13.68 -9.27
CA VAL A 343 11.84 12.61 -8.32
C VAL A 343 10.40 12.72 -7.85
N VAL A 344 9.94 13.92 -7.53
CA VAL A 344 8.61 14.15 -6.94
C VAL A 344 7.78 15.13 -7.78
N VAL A 345 6.45 15.03 -7.65
CA VAL A 345 5.47 15.93 -8.30
C VAL A 345 4.60 16.57 -7.21
N PRO A 346 5.14 17.55 -6.45
CA PRO A 346 4.51 18.03 -5.22
C PRO A 346 3.22 18.82 -5.46
N ASP A 347 3.01 19.36 -6.66
CA ASP A 347 1.83 20.14 -7.05
C ASP A 347 0.63 19.26 -7.46
N LEU A 348 0.83 17.96 -7.69
CA LEU A 348 -0.20 17.12 -8.28
C LEU A 348 -1.36 16.89 -7.30
N VAL A 349 -1.12 16.38 -6.11
CA VAL A 349 -2.18 16.12 -5.12
C VAL A 349 -2.88 17.42 -4.68
N PRO A 350 -2.19 18.51 -4.34
CA PRO A 350 -2.87 19.78 -4.02
C PRO A 350 -3.81 20.26 -5.12
N SER A 351 -3.52 20.02 -6.39
CA SER A 351 -4.38 20.40 -7.52
C SER A 351 -5.71 19.64 -7.57
N LEU A 352 -5.84 18.54 -6.84
CA LEU A 352 -7.07 17.74 -6.75
C LEU A 352 -8.05 18.28 -5.70
N TYR A 353 -7.65 19.26 -4.91
CA TYR A 353 -8.41 19.80 -3.81
C TYR A 353 -8.88 21.25 -4.07
N ASP A 354 -10.03 21.60 -3.53
CA ASP A 354 -10.52 22.98 -3.37
C ASP A 354 -10.50 23.28 -1.85
N GLY A 355 -9.44 23.97 -1.41
CA GLY A 355 -9.12 24.06 0.00
C GLY A 355 -8.69 22.70 0.59
N ASP A 356 -9.45 22.21 1.53
CA ASP A 356 -9.28 20.89 2.17
C ASP A 356 -10.23 19.80 1.60
N ARG A 357 -11.08 20.18 0.65
CA ARG A 357 -12.09 19.29 0.07
C ARG A 357 -11.61 18.72 -1.26
N LEU A 358 -11.51 17.38 -1.34
CA LEU A 358 -11.27 16.68 -2.60
C LEU A 358 -12.37 17.02 -3.62
N VAL A 359 -11.97 17.44 -4.84
CA VAL A 359 -12.92 17.79 -5.91
C VAL A 359 -13.50 16.52 -6.52
N TRP A 360 -14.79 16.29 -6.28
CA TRP A 360 -15.58 15.20 -6.83
C TRP A 360 -17.04 15.63 -7.00
N PRO A 361 -17.70 15.48 -8.15
CA PRO A 361 -17.16 15.02 -9.45
C PRO A 361 -16.11 15.98 -10.04
N VAL A 362 -15.40 15.51 -11.06
CA VAL A 362 -14.39 16.30 -11.79
C VAL A 362 -15.09 17.24 -12.77
N PRO A 363 -14.82 18.56 -12.73
CA PRO A 363 -15.48 19.56 -13.56
C PRO A 363 -15.17 19.43 -15.07
#